data_33cbb8ef1f6a0e09acfb47d75e15ccaf
#
_entry.id   33cbb8ef1f6a0e09acfb47d75e15ccaf
#
_cell.length_a   1.000
_cell.length_b   1.000
_cell.length_c   1.000
_cell.angle_alpha   90.00
_cell.angle_beta   90.00
_cell.angle_gamma   90.00
#
_symmetry.space_group_name_H-M   'P 1'
#
loop_
_entity.id
_entity.type
_entity.pdbx_description
1 polymer ?
#
loop_
_entity_poly.entity_id
_entity_poly.type
_entity_poly.pdbx_seq_one_letter_code
_entity_poly.pdbx_strand_id
1 'polypeptide(L)'
;MAVTWTEEQKKVITLRDRNILVSAAAGSGKTAVLVQRILSKIMDPDRPVDIDRLLIMTFTRAAAGEMKERISAAIEQALYDEPDNEHLQRQMTLIHNAQITTIDGFCAWIIRNYFHMISLDPGYRIAEEGELKLLKEDVMKDLLEEAYSEADEKFISLVECYATGKNDDNIRDMVLKLYDSAMSQPFPEEWLEKCMEVYRCETLEELEKEEWMTLLWDAVEEKIQQAEILIHRSLEICDSPEGPYLYRDAMESDALFCQGIRKVAEERDYNGLKAVLDEHNYTKLSLKRDKNIDAAKKDMVKDLRAEEKEIWRELSEKYLSQTAEDMLVLLHCCRKPLEGLVELTAKFAEAFTAKKREKNVLDFMDMEHLALEILVQKEGDILEPTQAARELSQRYEEVMVDEYQEDRKSVV
;
A
#
# COMPACT_ATOMS: atom_id res chain seq x y z
N MET A 1 -7.22 -20.26 35.33
CA MET A 1 -6.91 -21.35 34.41
C MET A 1 -5.67 -20.93 33.63
N ALA A 2 -4.65 -21.78 33.55
CA ALA A 2 -3.46 -21.51 32.75
C ALA A 2 -3.88 -21.40 31.26
N VAL A 3 -3.47 -20.33 30.58
CA VAL A 3 -3.72 -20.14 29.15
C VAL A 3 -2.93 -21.20 28.38
N THR A 4 -3.59 -21.97 27.54
CA THR A 4 -2.93 -22.97 26.70
C THR A 4 -2.64 -22.37 25.33
N TRP A 5 -1.36 -22.14 25.01
CA TRP A 5 -0.91 -21.59 23.74
C TRP A 5 -0.79 -22.66 22.66
N THR A 6 -1.19 -22.37 21.43
CA THR A 6 -0.92 -23.24 20.28
C THR A 6 0.60 -23.25 19.96
N GLU A 7 1.05 -24.21 19.17
CA GLU A 7 2.48 -24.29 18.77
C GLU A 7 2.93 -23.05 17.99
N GLU A 8 2.05 -22.47 17.17
CA GLU A 8 2.33 -21.24 16.42
C GLU A 8 2.44 -20.02 17.35
N GLN A 9 1.50 -19.89 18.30
CA GLN A 9 1.55 -18.85 19.32
C GLN A 9 2.82 -18.97 20.19
N LYS A 10 3.21 -20.17 20.57
CA LYS A 10 4.47 -20.43 21.30
C LYS A 10 5.68 -19.98 20.49
N LYS A 11 5.72 -20.23 19.19
CA LYS A 11 6.79 -19.73 18.31
C LYS A 11 6.89 -18.22 18.36
N VAL A 12 5.77 -17.50 18.25
CA VAL A 12 5.76 -16.02 18.35
C VAL A 12 6.31 -15.56 19.71
N ILE A 13 5.94 -16.23 20.80
CA ILE A 13 6.39 -15.89 22.16
C ILE A 13 7.90 -16.13 22.34
N THR A 14 8.46 -17.21 21.77
CA THR A 14 9.81 -17.69 22.08
C THR A 14 10.88 -17.33 21.05
N LEU A 15 10.53 -17.07 19.78
CA LEU A 15 11.50 -16.70 18.76
C LEU A 15 12.22 -15.40 19.10
N ARG A 16 13.55 -15.36 18.88
CA ARG A 16 14.44 -14.22 19.16
C ARG A 16 15.31 -13.91 17.95
N ASP A 17 15.91 -12.73 17.94
CA ASP A 17 16.95 -12.31 16.97
C ASP A 17 16.52 -12.39 15.49
N ARG A 18 15.25 -12.06 15.19
CA ARG A 18 14.68 -12.03 13.84
C ARG A 18 13.42 -11.18 13.74
N ASN A 19 13.10 -10.74 12.51
CA ASN A 19 11.82 -10.12 12.21
C ASN A 19 10.71 -11.18 12.19
N ILE A 20 9.57 -10.88 12.81
CA ILE A 20 8.41 -11.77 12.92
C ILE A 20 7.19 -11.01 12.45
N LEU A 21 6.56 -11.46 11.37
CA LEU A 21 5.25 -11.00 10.94
C LEU A 21 4.19 -12.02 11.37
N VAL A 22 3.18 -11.57 12.11
CA VAL A 22 2.10 -12.41 12.63
C VAL A 22 0.82 -12.09 11.88
N SER A 23 0.39 -13.02 11.02
CA SER A 23 -0.92 -12.95 10.35
C SER A 23 -1.91 -13.86 11.07
N ALA A 24 -3.00 -13.30 11.56
CA ALA A 24 -4.03 -14.06 12.27
C ALA A 24 -5.39 -13.35 12.22
N ALA A 25 -6.48 -14.13 12.18
CA ALA A 25 -7.84 -13.62 12.16
C ALA A 25 -8.19 -12.79 13.41
N ALA A 26 -9.23 -11.95 13.32
CA ALA A 26 -9.76 -11.24 14.48
C ALA A 26 -10.17 -12.24 15.58
N GLY A 27 -9.90 -11.90 16.84
CA GLY A 27 -10.21 -12.77 17.99
C GLY A 27 -9.25 -13.94 18.21
N SER A 28 -8.18 -14.10 17.42
CA SER A 28 -7.17 -15.17 17.57
C SER A 28 -6.24 -14.99 18.79
N GLY A 29 -6.39 -13.88 19.53
CA GLY A 29 -5.57 -13.59 20.71
C GLY A 29 -4.22 -12.92 20.41
N LYS A 30 -4.07 -12.21 19.27
CA LYS A 30 -2.82 -11.50 18.89
C LYS A 30 -2.25 -10.66 20.04
N THR A 31 -3.06 -9.78 20.61
CA THR A 31 -2.65 -8.91 21.73
C THR A 31 -2.23 -9.71 22.97
N ALA A 32 -2.91 -10.83 23.29
CA ALA A 32 -2.54 -11.69 24.40
C ALA A 32 -1.18 -12.38 24.17
N VAL A 33 -0.92 -12.82 22.93
CA VAL A 33 0.38 -13.40 22.52
C VAL A 33 1.48 -12.35 22.62
N LEU A 34 1.21 -11.10 22.20
CA LEU A 34 2.15 -9.99 22.29
C LEU A 34 2.51 -9.69 23.77
N VAL A 35 1.50 -9.55 24.63
CA VAL A 35 1.74 -9.37 26.09
C VAL A 35 2.57 -10.53 26.64
N GLN A 36 2.26 -11.77 26.30
CA GLN A 36 3.01 -12.93 26.77
C GLN A 36 4.46 -12.95 26.24
N ARG A 37 4.70 -12.47 25.00
CA ARG A 37 6.05 -12.28 24.46
C ARG A 37 6.84 -11.27 25.29
N ILE A 38 6.24 -10.13 25.59
CA ILE A 38 6.84 -9.07 26.43
C ILE A 38 7.23 -9.64 27.78
N LEU A 39 6.30 -10.33 28.46
CA LEU A 39 6.57 -10.97 29.76
C LEU A 39 7.67 -12.03 29.67
N SER A 40 7.69 -12.83 28.61
CA SER A 40 8.74 -13.83 28.42
C SER A 40 10.13 -13.25 28.22
N LYS A 41 10.22 -11.99 27.76
CA LYS A 41 11.49 -11.26 27.67
C LYS A 41 11.90 -10.63 28.98
N ILE A 42 10.95 -10.02 29.68
CA ILE A 42 11.21 -9.41 30.99
C ILE A 42 11.63 -10.48 32.01
N MET A 43 11.00 -11.64 32.00
CA MET A 43 11.23 -12.74 32.94
C MET A 43 12.19 -13.81 32.40
N ASP A 44 12.94 -13.52 31.35
CA ASP A 44 13.92 -14.48 30.80
C ASP A 44 15.04 -14.71 31.83
N PRO A 45 15.28 -15.97 32.27
CA PRO A 45 16.26 -16.23 33.31
C PRO A 45 17.71 -16.01 32.87
N ASP A 46 17.98 -16.12 31.57
CA ASP A 46 19.33 -16.03 31.01
C ASP A 46 19.65 -14.62 30.50
N ARG A 47 18.65 -13.95 29.92
CA ARG A 47 18.79 -12.63 29.27
C ARG A 47 17.56 -11.75 29.52
N PRO A 48 17.31 -11.35 30.77
CA PRO A 48 16.17 -10.50 31.09
C PRO A 48 16.32 -9.12 30.43
N VAL A 49 15.23 -8.63 29.84
CA VAL A 49 15.17 -7.33 29.17
C VAL A 49 14.35 -6.36 30.01
N ASP A 50 14.88 -5.17 30.25
CA ASP A 50 14.11 -4.12 30.93
C ASP A 50 12.96 -3.64 30.03
N ILE A 51 11.79 -3.38 30.59
CA ILE A 51 10.60 -2.97 29.86
C ILE A 51 10.79 -1.65 29.09
N ASP A 52 11.62 -0.73 29.58
CA ASP A 52 11.93 0.54 28.92
C ASP A 52 12.91 0.39 27.73
N ARG A 53 13.42 -0.82 27.52
CA ARG A 53 14.19 -1.22 26.33
C ARG A 53 13.33 -1.89 25.26
N LEU A 54 12.04 -1.98 25.48
CA LEU A 54 11.07 -2.44 24.49
C LEU A 54 10.25 -1.26 23.98
N LEU A 55 10.20 -1.09 22.65
CA LEU A 55 9.30 -0.13 22.00
C LEU A 55 8.04 -0.87 21.58
N ILE A 56 6.91 -0.50 22.18
CA ILE A 56 5.63 -1.16 21.93
C ILE A 56 4.66 -0.13 21.36
N MET A 57 4.25 -0.31 20.13
CA MET A 57 3.36 0.58 19.41
C MET A 57 2.00 -0.05 19.16
N THR A 58 0.95 0.73 19.32
CA THR A 58 -0.45 0.34 19.08
C THR A 58 -1.13 1.41 18.24
N PHE A 59 -2.26 1.07 17.64
CA PHE A 59 -2.99 2.02 16.80
C PHE A 59 -3.69 3.14 17.61
N THR A 60 -4.23 2.83 18.79
CA THR A 60 -4.98 3.80 19.58
C THR A 60 -4.35 4.03 20.97
N ARG A 61 -4.52 5.25 21.51
CA ARG A 61 -4.09 5.58 22.89
C ARG A 61 -4.79 4.68 23.93
N ALA A 62 -6.05 4.31 23.69
CA ALA A 62 -6.80 3.40 24.56
C ALA A 62 -6.16 2.01 24.57
N ALA A 63 -5.79 1.47 23.39
CA ALA A 63 -5.10 0.17 23.29
C ALA A 63 -3.71 0.20 23.97
N ALA A 64 -2.97 1.30 23.81
CA ALA A 64 -1.69 1.49 24.50
C ALA A 64 -1.87 1.50 26.03
N GLY A 65 -2.89 2.19 26.53
CA GLY A 65 -3.24 2.20 27.94
C GLY A 65 -3.61 0.81 28.48
N GLU A 66 -4.48 0.10 27.77
CA GLU A 66 -4.87 -1.28 28.12
C GLU A 66 -3.67 -2.25 28.09
N MET A 67 -2.80 -2.12 27.08
CA MET A 67 -1.57 -2.92 27.01
C MET A 67 -0.67 -2.67 28.21
N LYS A 68 -0.48 -1.40 28.59
CA LYS A 68 0.31 -1.01 29.76
C LYS A 68 -0.28 -1.58 31.05
N GLU A 69 -1.60 -1.51 31.25
CA GLU A 69 -2.29 -2.09 32.40
C GLU A 69 -2.11 -3.62 32.45
N ARG A 70 -2.27 -4.32 31.33
CA ARG A 70 -2.08 -5.77 31.27
C ARG A 70 -0.65 -6.20 31.61
N ILE A 71 0.34 -5.48 31.09
CA ILE A 71 1.75 -5.75 31.40
C ILE A 71 2.01 -5.48 32.89
N SER A 72 1.54 -4.35 33.44
CA SER A 72 1.69 -4.01 34.85
C SER A 72 1.09 -5.10 35.75
N ALA A 73 -0.16 -5.49 35.50
CA ALA A 73 -0.84 -6.53 36.28
C ALA A 73 -0.10 -7.88 36.24
N ALA A 74 0.50 -8.20 35.09
CA ALA A 74 1.24 -9.45 34.95
C ALA A 74 2.60 -9.41 35.68
N ILE A 75 3.29 -8.26 35.69
CA ILE A 75 4.51 -8.07 36.49
C ILE A 75 4.17 -8.11 38.00
N GLU A 76 3.06 -7.48 38.41
CA GLU A 76 2.59 -7.54 39.80
C GLU A 76 2.28 -8.97 40.26
N GLN A 77 1.63 -9.78 39.37
CA GLN A 77 1.36 -11.18 39.68
C GLN A 77 2.65 -11.97 39.82
N ALA A 78 3.63 -11.76 38.92
CA ALA A 78 4.93 -12.44 38.99
C ALA A 78 5.68 -12.02 40.29
N LEU A 79 5.61 -10.76 40.66
CA LEU A 79 6.21 -10.27 41.88
C LEU A 79 5.52 -10.80 43.16
N TYR A 80 4.20 -11.06 43.07
CA TYR A 80 3.50 -11.72 44.18
C TYR A 80 4.01 -13.15 44.43
N ASP A 81 4.34 -13.85 43.35
CA ASP A 81 4.88 -15.21 43.40
C ASP A 81 6.38 -15.22 43.82
N GLU A 82 7.11 -14.16 43.48
CA GLU A 82 8.54 -13.96 43.81
C GLU A 82 8.80 -12.59 44.43
N PRO A 83 8.40 -12.33 45.71
CA PRO A 83 8.45 -11.02 46.33
C PRO A 83 9.84 -10.38 46.42
N ASP A 84 10.88 -11.20 46.53
CA ASP A 84 12.27 -10.78 46.66
C ASP A 84 13.00 -10.62 45.32
N ASN A 85 12.29 -10.74 44.21
CA ASN A 85 12.89 -10.58 42.87
C ASN A 85 13.16 -9.11 42.58
N GLU A 86 14.39 -8.67 42.78
CA GLU A 86 14.83 -7.27 42.56
C GLU A 86 14.60 -6.80 41.11
N HIS A 87 14.74 -7.70 40.13
CA HIS A 87 14.50 -7.36 38.75
C HIS A 87 13.03 -7.00 38.52
N LEU A 88 12.08 -7.80 38.99
CA LEU A 88 10.65 -7.52 38.86
C LEU A 88 10.24 -6.23 39.62
N GLN A 89 10.80 -5.98 40.80
CA GLN A 89 10.60 -4.73 41.54
C GLN A 89 11.06 -3.52 40.71
N ARG A 90 12.18 -3.64 40.00
CA ARG A 90 12.69 -2.61 39.11
C ARG A 90 11.75 -2.40 37.91
N GLN A 91 11.20 -3.46 37.30
CA GLN A 91 10.27 -3.35 36.18
C GLN A 91 9.00 -2.57 36.53
N MET A 92 8.48 -2.73 37.76
CA MET A 92 7.35 -1.94 38.25
C MET A 92 7.62 -0.43 38.27
N THR A 93 8.86 -0.04 38.46
CA THR A 93 9.26 1.38 38.38
C THR A 93 9.48 1.82 36.95
N LEU A 94 10.13 0.99 36.11
CA LEU A 94 10.48 1.31 34.73
C LEU A 94 9.26 1.40 33.79
N ILE A 95 8.17 0.68 34.10
CA ILE A 95 6.97 0.67 33.23
C ILE A 95 6.35 2.06 33.07
N HIS A 96 6.53 2.96 33.99
CA HIS A 96 6.04 4.33 33.89
C HIS A 96 6.75 5.10 32.77
N ASN A 97 8.01 4.78 32.52
CA ASN A 97 8.87 5.39 31.48
C ASN A 97 8.97 4.58 30.19
N ALA A 98 8.38 3.38 30.17
CA ALA A 98 8.37 2.51 29.01
C ALA A 98 7.58 3.13 27.85
N GLN A 99 8.10 2.99 26.64
CA GLN A 99 7.45 3.46 25.41
C GLN A 99 6.39 2.44 24.96
N ILE A 100 5.22 2.52 25.61
CA ILE A 100 3.99 1.80 25.23
C ILE A 100 3.03 2.88 24.75
N THR A 101 2.95 3.10 23.42
CA THR A 101 2.34 4.31 22.86
C THR A 101 1.77 4.06 21.47
N THR A 102 1.15 5.07 20.84
CA THR A 102 0.81 5.06 19.43
C THR A 102 2.00 5.47 18.58
N ILE A 103 1.95 5.21 17.26
CA ILE A 103 2.98 5.67 16.32
C ILE A 103 3.14 7.18 16.44
N ASP A 104 2.05 7.96 16.35
CA ASP A 104 2.08 9.43 16.55
C ASP A 104 2.64 9.84 17.90
N GLY A 105 2.30 9.10 18.97
CA GLY A 105 2.82 9.34 20.31
C GLY A 105 4.34 9.16 20.38
N PHE A 106 4.86 8.19 19.65
CA PHE A 106 6.30 7.97 19.53
C PHE A 106 6.96 9.04 18.67
N CYS A 107 6.36 9.44 17.55
CA CYS A 107 6.83 10.56 16.73
C CYS A 107 6.90 11.86 17.55
N ALA A 108 5.85 12.16 18.31
CA ALA A 108 5.85 13.33 19.21
C ALA A 108 6.94 13.25 20.29
N TRP A 109 7.23 12.05 20.81
CA TRP A 109 8.32 11.83 21.76
C TRP A 109 9.69 12.06 21.10
N ILE A 110 9.92 11.57 19.88
CA ILE A 110 11.14 11.82 19.11
C ILE A 110 11.34 13.32 18.93
N ILE A 111 10.33 14.02 18.42
CA ILE A 111 10.40 15.46 18.18
C ILE A 111 10.75 16.22 19.44
N ARG A 112 10.11 15.92 20.58
CA ARG A 112 10.38 16.59 21.87
C ARG A 112 11.80 16.37 22.40
N ASN A 113 12.39 15.22 22.09
CA ASN A 113 13.76 14.91 22.57
C ASN A 113 14.84 15.40 21.62
N TYR A 114 14.53 15.52 20.32
CA TYR A 114 15.51 15.83 19.28
C TYR A 114 15.13 17.08 18.46
N PHE A 115 14.20 17.95 18.95
CA PHE A 115 13.76 19.16 18.24
C PHE A 115 14.90 20.08 17.79
N HIS A 116 16.05 20.03 18.46
CA HIS A 116 17.23 20.81 18.14
C HIS A 116 17.90 20.36 16.81
N MET A 117 17.58 19.18 16.28
CA MET A 117 18.06 18.69 14.99
C MET A 117 17.24 19.25 13.81
N ILE A 118 16.02 19.67 14.07
CA ILE A 118 15.11 20.29 13.13
C ILE A 118 14.80 21.72 13.59
N SER A 119 14.63 22.64 12.69
CA SER A 119 14.33 24.05 13.03
C SER A 119 12.88 24.24 13.50
N LEU A 120 12.50 23.56 14.59
CA LEU A 120 11.14 23.59 15.13
C LEU A 120 11.10 24.34 16.48
N ASP A 121 10.12 25.23 16.65
CA ASP A 121 9.83 25.83 17.96
C ASP A 121 9.27 24.77 18.91
N PRO A 122 9.88 24.54 20.08
CA PRO A 122 9.41 23.53 21.04
C PRO A 122 8.02 23.84 21.62
N GLY A 123 7.53 25.07 21.49
CA GLY A 123 6.19 25.49 21.92
C GLY A 123 5.07 25.13 20.97
N TYR A 124 5.31 24.29 19.96
CA TYR A 124 4.28 23.87 19.03
C TYR A 124 3.13 23.12 19.70
N ARG A 125 1.96 23.20 19.09
CA ARG A 125 0.79 22.39 19.47
C ARG A 125 0.26 21.61 18.26
N ILE A 126 -0.45 20.54 18.53
CA ILE A 126 -1.19 19.80 17.49
C ILE A 126 -2.47 20.59 17.20
N ALA A 127 -2.71 20.92 15.94
CA ALA A 127 -3.91 21.61 15.51
C ALA A 127 -5.13 20.69 15.53
N GLU A 128 -6.30 21.26 15.81
CA GLU A 128 -7.57 20.56 15.69
C GLU A 128 -7.96 20.40 14.20
N GLU A 129 -8.67 19.34 13.87
CA GLU A 129 -9.08 19.02 12.50
C GLU A 129 -9.88 20.18 11.85
N GLY A 130 -10.79 20.80 12.60
CA GLY A 130 -11.55 21.95 12.13
C GLY A 130 -10.68 23.17 11.82
N GLU A 131 -9.63 23.42 12.61
CA GLU A 131 -8.65 24.48 12.35
C GLU A 131 -7.83 24.19 11.09
N LEU A 132 -7.38 22.96 10.93
CA LEU A 132 -6.62 22.54 9.74
C LEU A 132 -7.44 22.66 8.47
N LYS A 133 -8.72 22.31 8.53
CA LYS A 133 -9.63 22.46 7.38
C LYS A 133 -9.77 23.92 6.94
N LEU A 134 -10.01 24.84 7.88
CA LEU A 134 -10.09 26.27 7.58
C LEU A 134 -8.76 26.80 7.01
N LEU A 135 -7.66 26.34 7.57
CA LEU A 135 -6.34 26.75 7.12
C LEU A 135 -6.04 26.26 5.70
N LYS A 136 -6.42 24.99 5.37
CA LYS A 136 -6.32 24.45 4.00
C LYS A 136 -7.19 25.27 3.03
N GLU A 137 -8.39 25.67 3.42
CA GLU A 137 -9.30 26.49 2.59
C GLU A 137 -8.71 27.87 2.31
N ASP A 138 -8.19 28.56 3.33
CA ASP A 138 -7.56 29.87 3.18
C ASP A 138 -6.34 29.81 2.26
N VAL A 139 -5.42 28.88 2.50
CA VAL A 139 -4.21 28.69 1.68
C VAL A 139 -4.57 28.35 0.24
N MET A 140 -5.55 27.46 0.03
CA MET A 140 -5.98 27.08 -1.31
C MET A 140 -6.56 28.26 -2.08
N LYS A 141 -7.35 29.10 -1.41
CA LYS A 141 -7.93 30.29 -2.02
C LYS A 141 -6.83 31.26 -2.48
N ASP A 142 -5.90 31.59 -1.58
CA ASP A 142 -4.82 32.54 -1.89
C ASP A 142 -3.94 31.99 -3.03
N LEU A 143 -3.62 30.69 -3.02
CA LEU A 143 -2.84 30.01 -4.04
C LEU A 143 -3.52 30.04 -5.43
N LEU A 144 -4.82 29.78 -5.49
CA LEU A 144 -5.56 29.83 -6.76
C LEU A 144 -5.65 31.25 -7.30
N GLU A 145 -5.87 32.28 -6.44
CA GLU A 145 -5.85 33.69 -6.86
C GLU A 145 -4.49 34.07 -7.46
N GLU A 146 -3.40 33.60 -6.87
CA GLU A 146 -2.04 33.82 -7.40
C GLU A 146 -1.85 33.09 -8.74
N ALA A 147 -2.20 31.79 -8.81
CA ALA A 147 -2.06 30.99 -10.02
C ALA A 147 -2.85 31.57 -11.22
N TYR A 148 -4.06 32.10 -10.98
CA TYR A 148 -4.84 32.79 -12.01
C TYR A 148 -4.20 34.11 -12.42
N SER A 149 -3.54 34.82 -11.50
CA SER A 149 -2.84 36.07 -11.81
C SER A 149 -1.58 35.84 -12.62
N GLU A 150 -0.84 34.80 -12.32
CA GLU A 150 0.37 34.39 -13.07
C GLU A 150 0.02 33.83 -14.45
N ALA A 151 -1.11 33.10 -14.54
CA ALA A 151 -1.63 32.50 -15.75
C ALA A 151 -0.57 31.65 -16.51
N ASP A 152 0.21 30.84 -15.77
CA ASP A 152 1.20 29.95 -16.36
C ASP A 152 0.55 28.95 -17.31
N GLU A 153 1.26 28.56 -18.37
CA GLU A 153 0.72 27.66 -19.40
C GLU A 153 0.29 26.29 -18.86
N LYS A 154 0.99 25.74 -17.85
CA LYS A 154 0.65 24.46 -17.26
C LYS A 154 -0.62 24.58 -16.41
N PHE A 155 -0.74 25.66 -15.63
CA PHE A 155 -1.94 25.94 -14.86
C PHE A 155 -3.16 26.18 -15.77
N ILE A 156 -3.00 26.94 -16.86
CA ILE A 156 -4.09 27.14 -17.83
C ILE A 156 -4.51 25.79 -18.41
N SER A 157 -3.55 24.94 -18.82
CA SER A 157 -3.84 23.61 -19.35
C SER A 157 -4.58 22.73 -18.33
N LEU A 158 -4.21 22.79 -17.05
CA LEU A 158 -4.92 22.11 -15.96
C LEU A 158 -6.38 22.58 -15.86
N VAL A 159 -6.59 23.91 -15.86
CA VAL A 159 -7.93 24.51 -15.78
C VAL A 159 -8.78 24.11 -16.99
N GLU A 160 -8.24 24.20 -18.21
CA GLU A 160 -8.95 23.84 -19.45
C GLU A 160 -9.36 22.36 -19.48
N CYS A 161 -8.53 21.47 -18.94
CA CYS A 161 -8.81 20.04 -18.93
C CYS A 161 -9.76 19.60 -17.82
N TYR A 162 -9.66 20.20 -16.62
CA TYR A 162 -10.29 19.64 -15.43
C TYR A 162 -11.26 20.59 -14.71
N ALA A 163 -11.25 21.90 -14.97
CA ALA A 163 -12.28 22.78 -14.43
C ALA A 163 -13.57 22.61 -15.22
N THR A 164 -14.50 21.85 -14.66
CA THR A 164 -15.82 21.64 -15.27
C THR A 164 -16.80 22.69 -14.80
N GLY A 165 -17.19 23.58 -15.68
CA GLY A 165 -18.21 24.60 -15.40
C GLY A 165 -17.65 25.96 -15.02
N LYS A 166 -18.19 26.57 -13.96
CA LYS A 166 -17.88 27.95 -13.56
C LYS A 166 -17.09 28.06 -12.25
N ASN A 167 -16.65 26.93 -11.69
CA ASN A 167 -15.94 26.88 -10.42
C ASN A 167 -14.71 25.98 -10.50
N ASP A 168 -13.82 26.13 -9.52
CA ASP A 168 -12.53 25.43 -9.43
C ASP A 168 -12.57 24.28 -8.42
N ASP A 169 -13.78 23.85 -8.02
CA ASP A 169 -13.94 22.83 -6.98
C ASP A 169 -13.21 21.53 -7.35
N ASN A 170 -13.27 21.12 -8.62
CA ASN A 170 -12.55 19.92 -9.08
C ASN A 170 -11.04 20.07 -8.93
N ILE A 171 -10.46 21.23 -9.27
CA ILE A 171 -9.01 21.47 -9.14
C ILE A 171 -8.62 21.45 -7.66
N ARG A 172 -9.42 22.09 -6.80
CA ARG A 172 -9.22 22.09 -5.35
C ARG A 172 -9.20 20.66 -4.80
N ASP A 173 -10.22 19.87 -5.18
CA ASP A 173 -10.32 18.47 -4.76
C ASP A 173 -9.16 17.61 -5.25
N MET A 174 -8.70 17.81 -6.50
CA MET A 174 -7.56 17.12 -7.06
C MET A 174 -6.27 17.48 -6.32
N VAL A 175 -6.01 18.77 -6.06
CA VAL A 175 -4.83 19.22 -5.30
C VAL A 175 -4.84 18.65 -3.88
N LEU A 176 -5.98 18.70 -3.17
CA LEU A 176 -6.07 18.18 -1.81
C LEU A 176 -5.87 16.65 -1.76
N LYS A 177 -6.48 15.91 -2.69
CA LYS A 177 -6.28 14.44 -2.78
C LYS A 177 -4.84 14.09 -3.11
N LEU A 178 -4.22 14.80 -4.05
CA LEU A 178 -2.83 14.56 -4.42
C LEU A 178 -1.89 14.92 -3.27
N TYR A 179 -2.14 16.04 -2.57
CA TYR A 179 -1.43 16.43 -1.36
C TYR A 179 -1.53 15.35 -0.27
N ASP A 180 -2.74 14.90 0.06
CA ASP A 180 -2.94 13.88 1.09
C ASP A 180 -2.25 12.55 0.70
N SER A 181 -2.28 12.17 -0.60
CA SER A 181 -1.56 11.00 -1.11
C SER A 181 -0.04 11.16 -1.05
N ALA A 182 0.48 12.34 -1.41
CA ALA A 182 1.91 12.64 -1.33
C ALA A 182 2.40 12.63 0.12
N MET A 183 1.64 13.26 1.02
CA MET A 183 2.00 13.30 2.45
C MET A 183 1.91 11.95 3.16
N SER A 184 1.25 10.96 2.57
CA SER A 184 1.31 9.57 3.05
C SER A 184 2.60 8.83 2.66
N GLN A 185 3.46 9.44 1.84
CA GLN A 185 4.74 8.88 1.42
C GLN A 185 5.89 9.42 2.26
N PRO A 186 6.94 8.64 2.50
CA PRO A 186 8.10 9.10 3.28
C PRO A 186 8.80 10.34 2.69
N PHE A 187 8.78 10.49 1.36
CA PHE A 187 9.40 11.57 0.59
C PHE A 187 8.41 12.12 -0.44
N PRO A 188 7.51 13.03 -0.04
CA PRO A 188 6.40 13.52 -0.85
C PRO A 188 6.81 14.12 -2.20
N GLU A 189 7.86 14.95 -2.20
CA GLU A 189 8.34 15.64 -3.41
C GLU A 189 8.87 14.64 -4.45
N GLU A 190 9.65 13.67 -4.01
CA GLU A 190 10.19 12.63 -4.90
C GLU A 190 9.10 11.71 -5.43
N TRP A 191 8.12 11.40 -4.59
CA TRP A 191 6.99 10.59 -5.02
C TRP A 191 6.17 11.32 -6.10
N LEU A 192 5.91 12.63 -5.93
CA LEU A 192 5.25 13.46 -6.95
C LEU A 192 6.06 13.49 -8.26
N GLU A 193 7.38 13.64 -8.17
CA GLU A 193 8.26 13.63 -9.33
C GLU A 193 8.25 12.27 -10.05
N LYS A 194 8.33 11.17 -9.29
CA LYS A 194 8.23 9.80 -9.82
C LYS A 194 6.90 9.55 -10.51
N CYS A 195 5.78 10.08 -9.99
CA CYS A 195 4.48 9.96 -10.65
C CYS A 195 4.45 10.61 -12.03
N MET A 196 5.34 11.58 -12.31
CA MET A 196 5.42 12.26 -13.60
C MET A 196 6.32 11.56 -14.63
N GLU A 197 7.16 10.61 -14.22
CA GLU A 197 8.14 9.96 -15.10
C GLU A 197 7.47 9.28 -16.30
N VAL A 198 6.40 8.53 -16.06
CA VAL A 198 5.64 7.84 -17.11
C VAL A 198 5.10 8.77 -18.19
N TYR A 199 4.72 10.00 -17.82
CA TYR A 199 4.20 11.00 -18.77
C TYR A 199 5.31 11.69 -19.57
N ARG A 200 6.58 11.42 -19.25
CA ARG A 200 7.78 11.94 -19.95
C ARG A 200 8.32 10.96 -20.99
N CYS A 201 7.80 9.75 -21.05
CA CYS A 201 8.20 8.78 -22.08
C CYS A 201 7.95 9.37 -23.47
N GLU A 202 8.98 9.38 -24.32
CA GLU A 202 8.92 9.90 -25.68
C GLU A 202 8.91 8.78 -26.73
N THR A 203 9.34 7.59 -26.34
CA THR A 203 9.48 6.43 -27.22
C THR A 203 8.77 5.19 -26.66
N LEU A 204 8.43 4.26 -27.57
CA LEU A 204 7.89 2.95 -27.16
C LEU A 204 8.90 2.16 -26.31
N GLU A 205 10.20 2.28 -26.63
CA GLU A 205 11.26 1.59 -25.88
C GLU A 205 11.37 2.10 -24.43
N GLU A 206 11.06 3.37 -24.18
CA GLU A 206 11.00 3.93 -22.82
C GLU A 206 9.75 3.44 -22.11
N LEU A 207 8.60 3.49 -22.80
CA LEU A 207 7.33 3.01 -22.28
C LEU A 207 7.39 1.54 -21.86
N GLU A 208 8.04 0.69 -22.64
CA GLU A 208 8.23 -0.73 -22.33
C GLU A 208 9.07 -1.01 -21.07
N LYS A 209 9.90 -0.05 -20.66
CA LYS A 209 10.75 -0.17 -19.45
C LYS A 209 10.04 0.26 -18.18
N GLU A 210 8.90 0.92 -18.29
CA GLU A 210 8.13 1.36 -17.15
C GLU A 210 7.67 0.19 -16.26
N GLU A 211 7.70 0.38 -14.95
CA GLU A 211 7.36 -0.66 -13.98
C GLU A 211 5.93 -1.21 -14.19
N TRP A 212 4.98 -0.34 -14.52
CA TRP A 212 3.60 -0.73 -14.75
C TRP A 212 3.42 -1.60 -16.01
N MET A 213 4.29 -1.48 -17.02
CA MET A 213 4.31 -2.39 -18.17
C MET A 213 4.69 -3.80 -17.75
N THR A 214 5.59 -3.95 -16.78
CA THR A 214 5.90 -5.27 -16.21
C THR A 214 4.68 -5.86 -15.51
N LEU A 215 3.97 -5.06 -14.70
CA LEU A 215 2.73 -5.48 -14.05
C LEU A 215 1.62 -5.84 -15.06
N LEU A 216 1.55 -5.12 -16.18
CA LEU A 216 0.64 -5.44 -17.27
C LEU A 216 0.95 -6.83 -17.85
N TRP A 217 2.22 -7.12 -18.14
CA TRP A 217 2.63 -8.42 -18.67
C TRP A 217 2.38 -9.55 -17.68
N ASP A 218 2.58 -9.33 -16.38
CA ASP A 218 2.25 -10.30 -15.34
C ASP A 218 0.73 -10.59 -15.31
N ALA A 219 -0.10 -9.56 -15.46
CA ALA A 219 -1.55 -9.72 -15.54
C ALA A 219 -1.97 -10.45 -16.83
N VAL A 220 -1.31 -10.18 -17.97
CA VAL A 220 -1.52 -10.91 -19.23
C VAL A 220 -1.20 -12.39 -19.07
N GLU A 221 -0.05 -12.73 -18.46
CA GLU A 221 0.35 -14.11 -18.22
C GLU A 221 -0.64 -14.85 -17.31
N GLU A 222 -1.12 -14.21 -16.25
CA GLU A 222 -2.15 -14.78 -15.38
C GLU A 222 -3.45 -15.08 -16.17
N LYS A 223 -3.89 -14.19 -17.04
CA LYS A 223 -5.08 -14.38 -17.88
C LYS A 223 -4.89 -15.52 -18.88
N ILE A 224 -3.72 -15.64 -19.48
CA ILE A 224 -3.39 -16.75 -20.38
C ILE A 224 -3.46 -18.08 -19.63
N GLN A 225 -2.87 -18.18 -18.43
CA GLN A 225 -2.92 -19.39 -17.61
C GLN A 225 -4.35 -19.77 -17.23
N GLN A 226 -5.18 -18.81 -16.86
CA GLN A 226 -6.59 -19.04 -16.55
C GLN A 226 -7.33 -19.61 -17.77
N ALA A 227 -7.14 -19.03 -18.95
CA ALA A 227 -7.77 -19.50 -20.19
C ALA A 227 -7.31 -20.90 -20.59
N GLU A 228 -6.01 -21.22 -20.47
CA GLU A 228 -5.46 -22.56 -20.72
C GLU A 228 -6.13 -23.62 -19.85
N ILE A 229 -6.33 -23.35 -18.57
CA ILE A 229 -7.01 -24.27 -17.64
C ILE A 229 -8.45 -24.54 -18.11
N LEU A 230 -9.19 -23.50 -18.50
CA LEU A 230 -10.58 -23.62 -18.98
C LEU A 230 -10.66 -24.41 -20.29
N ILE A 231 -9.77 -24.14 -21.23
CA ILE A 231 -9.68 -24.84 -22.52
C ILE A 231 -9.32 -26.31 -22.31
N HIS A 232 -8.29 -26.58 -21.50
CA HIS A 232 -7.86 -27.95 -21.20
C HIS A 232 -9.00 -28.75 -20.57
N ARG A 233 -9.68 -28.20 -19.59
CA ARG A 233 -10.84 -28.81 -18.94
C ARG A 233 -11.99 -29.05 -19.94
N SER A 234 -12.22 -28.14 -20.87
CA SER A 234 -13.22 -28.29 -21.92
C SER A 234 -12.90 -29.46 -22.86
N LEU A 235 -11.63 -29.60 -23.26
CA LEU A 235 -11.15 -30.72 -24.06
C LEU A 235 -11.28 -32.07 -23.33
N GLU A 236 -10.90 -32.14 -22.05
CA GLU A 236 -11.08 -33.34 -21.23
C GLU A 236 -12.54 -33.77 -21.16
N ILE A 237 -13.47 -32.83 -20.99
CA ILE A 237 -14.91 -33.13 -20.99
C ILE A 237 -15.36 -33.62 -22.35
N CYS A 238 -14.88 -33.01 -23.46
CA CYS A 238 -15.21 -33.46 -24.80
C CYS A 238 -14.76 -34.92 -25.07
N ASP A 239 -13.62 -35.35 -24.53
CA ASP A 239 -13.04 -36.69 -24.70
C ASP A 239 -13.55 -37.72 -23.66
N SER A 240 -14.33 -37.29 -22.68
CA SER A 240 -14.88 -38.17 -21.66
C SER A 240 -16.02 -39.07 -22.20
N PRO A 241 -16.37 -40.22 -21.59
CA PRO A 241 -17.54 -41.00 -21.98
C PRO A 241 -18.79 -40.11 -22.01
N GLU A 242 -19.61 -40.25 -23.08
CA GLU A 242 -20.79 -39.39 -23.32
C GLU A 242 -20.49 -37.88 -23.40
N GLY A 243 -19.23 -37.51 -23.55
CA GLY A 243 -18.79 -36.13 -23.74
C GLY A 243 -19.23 -35.51 -25.05
N PRO A 244 -19.26 -34.19 -25.17
CA PRO A 244 -19.67 -33.47 -26.38
C PRO A 244 -18.54 -33.45 -27.42
N TYR A 245 -18.11 -34.61 -27.91
CA TYR A 245 -17.03 -34.74 -28.89
C TYR A 245 -17.23 -33.89 -30.16
N LEU A 246 -18.49 -33.52 -30.49
CA LEU A 246 -18.81 -32.61 -31.60
C LEU A 246 -18.33 -31.17 -31.34
N TYR A 247 -17.91 -30.81 -30.14
CA TYR A 247 -17.37 -29.51 -29.78
C TYR A 247 -15.83 -29.48 -29.82
N ARG A 248 -15.20 -30.67 -29.95
CA ARG A 248 -13.74 -30.81 -29.89
C ARG A 248 -13.00 -29.91 -30.86
N ASP A 249 -13.41 -29.88 -32.13
CA ASP A 249 -12.76 -29.05 -33.17
C ASP A 249 -12.76 -27.56 -32.79
N ALA A 250 -13.83 -27.08 -32.14
CA ALA A 250 -13.90 -25.70 -31.69
C ALA A 250 -12.97 -25.45 -30.48
N MET A 251 -12.87 -26.40 -29.56
CA MET A 251 -11.96 -26.27 -28.39
C MET A 251 -10.49 -26.38 -28.83
N GLU A 252 -10.17 -27.21 -29.81
CA GLU A 252 -8.82 -27.26 -30.40
C GLU A 252 -8.46 -25.96 -31.10
N SER A 253 -9.42 -25.32 -31.79
CA SER A 253 -9.24 -23.99 -32.37
C SER A 253 -8.97 -22.94 -31.32
N ASP A 254 -9.69 -22.98 -30.17
CA ASP A 254 -9.50 -22.07 -29.05
C ASP A 254 -8.12 -22.32 -28.38
N ALA A 255 -7.67 -23.59 -28.29
CA ALA A 255 -6.33 -23.93 -27.79
C ALA A 255 -5.21 -23.38 -28.70
N LEU A 256 -5.36 -23.48 -30.02
CA LEU A 256 -4.39 -22.91 -30.95
C LEU A 256 -4.34 -21.39 -30.87
N PHE A 257 -5.49 -20.76 -30.68
CA PHE A 257 -5.57 -19.32 -30.47
C PHE A 257 -4.83 -18.91 -29.17
N CYS A 258 -5.08 -19.59 -28.06
CA CYS A 258 -4.39 -19.36 -26.80
C CYS A 258 -2.87 -19.52 -26.92
N GLN A 259 -2.41 -20.54 -27.66
CA GLN A 259 -0.97 -20.73 -27.94
C GLN A 259 -0.40 -19.57 -28.77
N GLY A 260 -1.15 -19.05 -29.72
CA GLY A 260 -0.78 -17.87 -30.50
C GLY A 260 -0.61 -16.63 -29.61
N ILE A 261 -1.57 -16.39 -28.70
CA ILE A 261 -1.51 -15.32 -27.71
C ILE A 261 -0.26 -15.48 -26.81
N ARG A 262 -0.03 -16.67 -26.27
CA ARG A 262 1.13 -16.95 -25.42
C ARG A 262 2.43 -16.61 -26.14
N LYS A 263 2.60 -17.02 -27.37
CA LYS A 263 3.81 -16.74 -28.13
C LYS A 263 4.07 -15.24 -28.28
N VAL A 264 3.05 -14.46 -28.63
CA VAL A 264 3.17 -13.00 -28.78
C VAL A 264 3.43 -12.32 -27.42
N ALA A 265 2.81 -12.83 -26.35
CA ALA A 265 3.05 -12.34 -24.99
C ALA A 265 4.49 -12.62 -24.50
N GLU A 266 5.07 -13.78 -24.83
CA GLU A 266 6.47 -14.11 -24.53
C GLU A 266 7.45 -13.16 -25.24
N GLU A 267 7.11 -12.72 -26.46
CA GLU A 267 7.88 -11.71 -27.22
C GLU A 267 7.66 -10.27 -26.68
N ARG A 268 6.71 -10.08 -25.76
CA ARG A 268 6.27 -8.79 -25.23
C ARG A 268 5.86 -7.79 -26.32
N ASP A 269 5.30 -8.30 -27.42
CA ASP A 269 4.77 -7.47 -28.51
C ASP A 269 3.34 -7.00 -28.18
N TYR A 270 3.23 -5.80 -27.60
CA TYR A 270 1.95 -5.21 -27.19
C TYR A 270 0.98 -5.05 -28.37
N ASN A 271 1.43 -4.46 -29.47
CA ASN A 271 0.59 -4.24 -30.65
C ASN A 271 0.22 -5.55 -31.35
N GLY A 272 1.15 -6.50 -31.42
CA GLY A 272 0.89 -7.85 -31.92
C GLY A 272 -0.14 -8.59 -31.07
N LEU A 273 -0.07 -8.49 -29.76
CA LEU A 273 -1.04 -9.10 -28.85
C LEU A 273 -2.44 -8.50 -29.06
N LYS A 274 -2.53 -7.17 -29.16
CA LYS A 274 -3.78 -6.48 -29.49
C LYS A 274 -4.35 -6.93 -30.80
N ALA A 275 -3.55 -6.98 -31.86
CA ALA A 275 -3.99 -7.38 -33.18
C ALA A 275 -4.53 -8.83 -33.22
N VAL A 276 -3.85 -9.76 -32.53
CA VAL A 276 -4.30 -11.16 -32.43
C VAL A 276 -5.64 -11.28 -31.72
N LEU A 277 -5.87 -10.48 -30.69
CA LEU A 277 -7.14 -10.47 -29.95
C LEU A 277 -8.28 -9.84 -30.79
N ASP A 278 -8.02 -8.71 -31.45
CA ASP A 278 -9.03 -7.98 -32.23
C ASP A 278 -9.46 -8.71 -33.49
N GLU A 279 -8.54 -9.45 -34.16
CA GLU A 279 -8.80 -10.18 -35.39
C GLU A 279 -9.39 -11.58 -35.16
N HIS A 280 -9.43 -12.06 -33.90
CA HIS A 280 -9.85 -13.42 -33.62
C HIS A 280 -11.35 -13.67 -33.89
N ASN A 281 -11.61 -14.72 -34.64
CA ASN A 281 -12.94 -15.19 -34.91
C ASN A 281 -13.15 -16.62 -34.39
N TYR A 282 -13.99 -16.74 -33.38
CA TYR A 282 -14.28 -18.02 -32.75
C TYR A 282 -14.95 -19.04 -33.69
N THR A 283 -14.41 -20.25 -33.73
CA THR A 283 -15.04 -21.37 -34.39
C THR A 283 -16.39 -21.68 -33.77
N LYS A 284 -17.45 -21.79 -34.59
CA LYS A 284 -18.81 -22.07 -34.09
C LYS A 284 -18.92 -23.50 -33.56
N LEU A 285 -19.58 -23.66 -32.43
CA LEU A 285 -19.91 -24.98 -31.88
C LEU A 285 -20.86 -25.71 -32.83
N SER A 286 -20.66 -27.02 -33.00
CA SER A 286 -21.48 -27.86 -33.83
C SER A 286 -22.95 -27.83 -33.40
N LEU A 287 -23.86 -27.62 -34.39
CA LEU A 287 -25.31 -27.67 -34.19
C LEU A 287 -25.86 -29.12 -34.32
N LYS A 288 -25.02 -30.09 -34.65
CA LYS A 288 -25.43 -31.49 -34.76
C LYS A 288 -25.89 -32.00 -33.38
N ARG A 289 -26.88 -32.88 -33.41
CA ARG A 289 -27.44 -33.50 -32.22
C ARG A 289 -27.06 -34.99 -32.22
N ASP A 290 -26.55 -35.46 -31.12
CA ASP A 290 -26.33 -36.89 -30.87
C ASP A 290 -26.98 -37.21 -29.51
N LYS A 291 -27.76 -38.28 -29.45
CA LYS A 291 -28.47 -38.74 -28.24
C LYS A 291 -27.54 -39.36 -27.20
N ASN A 292 -26.34 -39.74 -27.62
CA ASN A 292 -25.34 -40.33 -26.72
C ASN A 292 -24.53 -39.26 -25.95
N ILE A 293 -24.73 -37.99 -26.24
CA ILE A 293 -24.03 -36.89 -25.56
C ILE A 293 -24.86 -36.48 -24.33
N ASP A 294 -24.19 -36.47 -23.16
CA ASP A 294 -24.78 -35.95 -21.92
C ASP A 294 -25.01 -34.43 -22.02
N ALA A 295 -26.26 -34.03 -21.73
CA ALA A 295 -26.67 -32.62 -21.79
C ALA A 295 -25.92 -31.77 -20.77
N ALA A 296 -25.66 -32.28 -19.56
CA ALA A 296 -24.95 -31.56 -18.52
C ALA A 296 -23.49 -31.28 -18.92
N LYS A 297 -22.79 -32.28 -19.48
CA LYS A 297 -21.41 -32.12 -19.98
C LYS A 297 -21.34 -31.14 -21.15
N LYS A 298 -22.36 -31.16 -22.02
CA LYS A 298 -22.47 -30.21 -23.13
C LYS A 298 -22.64 -28.77 -22.64
N ASP A 299 -23.42 -28.55 -21.58
CA ASP A 299 -23.63 -27.22 -21.03
C ASP A 299 -22.37 -26.78 -20.23
N MET A 300 -21.70 -27.67 -19.50
CA MET A 300 -20.41 -27.40 -18.85
C MET A 300 -19.35 -26.87 -19.84
N VAL A 301 -19.20 -27.48 -21.02
CA VAL A 301 -18.24 -27.00 -22.04
C VAL A 301 -18.62 -25.62 -22.56
N LYS A 302 -19.92 -25.35 -22.72
CA LYS A 302 -20.37 -24.00 -23.13
C LYS A 302 -20.06 -22.94 -22.08
N ASP A 303 -20.28 -23.28 -20.80
CA ASP A 303 -20.04 -22.37 -19.70
C ASP A 303 -18.54 -22.08 -19.57
N LEU A 304 -17.68 -23.10 -19.56
CA LEU A 304 -16.22 -22.94 -19.54
C LEU A 304 -15.71 -22.11 -20.72
N ARG A 305 -16.25 -22.34 -21.93
CA ARG A 305 -15.91 -21.55 -23.11
C ARG A 305 -16.42 -20.10 -23.00
N ALA A 306 -17.55 -19.88 -22.37
CA ALA A 306 -18.05 -18.52 -22.13
C ALA A 306 -17.14 -17.75 -21.15
N GLU A 307 -16.67 -18.42 -20.09
CA GLU A 307 -15.70 -17.88 -19.16
C GLU A 307 -14.36 -17.56 -19.88
N GLU A 308 -13.85 -18.48 -20.69
CA GLU A 308 -12.64 -18.25 -21.49
C GLU A 308 -12.77 -17.01 -22.41
N LYS A 309 -13.89 -16.87 -23.11
CA LYS A 309 -14.16 -15.70 -23.96
C LYS A 309 -14.21 -14.40 -23.17
N GLU A 310 -14.74 -14.45 -21.96
CA GLU A 310 -14.79 -13.29 -21.06
C GLU A 310 -13.39 -12.85 -20.65
N ILE A 311 -12.47 -13.81 -20.40
CA ILE A 311 -11.06 -13.50 -20.13
C ILE A 311 -10.43 -12.70 -21.27
N TRP A 312 -10.60 -13.15 -22.51
CA TRP A 312 -10.05 -12.45 -23.68
C TRP A 312 -10.71 -11.11 -23.94
N ARG A 313 -12.02 -11.02 -23.72
CA ARG A 313 -12.74 -9.76 -23.82
C ARG A 313 -12.22 -8.75 -22.76
N GLU A 314 -12.07 -9.20 -21.54
CA GLU A 314 -11.53 -8.37 -20.46
C GLU A 314 -10.10 -7.90 -20.77
N LEU A 315 -9.27 -8.79 -21.30
CA LEU A 315 -7.90 -8.46 -21.69
C LEU A 315 -7.87 -7.40 -22.79
N SER A 316 -8.69 -7.55 -23.84
CA SER A 316 -8.78 -6.58 -24.93
C SER A 316 -9.33 -5.23 -24.46
N GLU A 317 -10.44 -5.21 -23.71
CA GLU A 317 -11.13 -3.98 -23.33
C GLU A 317 -10.41 -3.18 -22.25
N LYS A 318 -9.79 -3.85 -21.25
CA LYS A 318 -9.18 -3.17 -20.10
C LYS A 318 -7.68 -2.93 -20.26
N TYR A 319 -6.96 -3.86 -20.86
CA TYR A 319 -5.49 -3.82 -20.90
C TYR A 319 -4.93 -3.44 -22.28
N LEU A 320 -5.66 -3.77 -23.36
CA LEU A 320 -5.21 -3.58 -24.73
C LEU A 320 -6.21 -2.77 -25.55
N SER A 321 -6.87 -1.79 -24.92
CA SER A 321 -7.91 -0.98 -25.57
C SER A 321 -7.39 -0.12 -26.73
N GLN A 322 -6.10 0.24 -26.71
CA GLN A 322 -5.46 1.15 -27.64
C GLN A 322 -4.15 0.56 -28.15
N THR A 323 -3.57 1.11 -29.23
CA THR A 323 -2.21 0.79 -29.65
C THR A 323 -1.18 1.45 -28.71
N ALA A 324 0.05 0.96 -28.72
CA ALA A 324 1.12 1.56 -27.90
C ALA A 324 1.44 3.00 -28.37
N GLU A 325 1.30 3.29 -29.67
CA GLU A 325 1.45 4.63 -30.23
C GLU A 325 0.35 5.57 -29.74
N ASP A 326 -0.92 5.13 -29.74
CA ASP A 326 -2.03 5.93 -29.21
C ASP A 326 -1.86 6.21 -27.72
N MET A 327 -1.33 5.23 -26.98
CA MET A 327 -1.04 5.38 -25.57
C MET A 327 0.01 6.47 -25.33
N LEU A 328 1.11 6.50 -26.09
CA LEU A 328 2.11 7.57 -26.02
C LEU A 328 1.49 8.94 -26.32
N VAL A 329 0.65 9.04 -27.35
CA VAL A 329 -0.03 10.30 -27.67
C VAL A 329 -0.89 10.76 -26.51
N LEU A 330 -1.62 9.86 -25.86
CA LEU A 330 -2.44 10.21 -24.68
C LEU A 330 -1.60 10.61 -23.47
N LEU A 331 -0.49 9.92 -23.19
CA LEU A 331 0.44 10.32 -22.12
C LEU A 331 0.98 11.72 -22.36
N HIS A 332 1.39 12.03 -23.60
CA HIS A 332 1.83 13.39 -23.97
C HIS A 332 0.73 14.44 -23.80
N CYS A 333 -0.51 14.13 -24.19
CA CYS A 333 -1.62 15.06 -24.00
C CYS A 333 -1.92 15.32 -22.52
N CYS A 334 -1.74 14.31 -21.66
CA CYS A 334 -1.95 14.45 -20.22
C CYS A 334 -0.79 15.12 -19.49
N ARG A 335 0.41 15.14 -20.07
CA ARG A 335 1.64 15.64 -19.41
C ARG A 335 1.49 17.06 -18.87
N LYS A 336 1.15 18.00 -19.73
CA LYS A 336 1.13 19.42 -19.38
C LYS A 336 0.12 19.76 -18.28
N PRO A 337 -1.16 19.33 -18.33
CA PRO A 337 -2.10 19.56 -17.26
C PRO A 337 -1.71 18.86 -15.94
N LEU A 338 -1.10 17.67 -15.99
CA LEU A 338 -0.64 16.97 -14.80
C LEU A 338 0.60 17.61 -14.19
N GLU A 339 1.54 18.12 -14.99
CA GLU A 339 2.64 18.95 -14.49
C GLU A 339 2.08 20.18 -13.74
N GLY A 340 1.05 20.83 -14.27
CA GLY A 340 0.36 21.95 -13.60
C GLY A 340 -0.26 21.54 -12.26
N LEU A 341 -0.88 20.34 -12.21
CA LEU A 341 -1.45 19.82 -10.97
C LEU A 341 -0.37 19.51 -9.92
N VAL A 342 0.73 18.88 -10.32
CA VAL A 342 1.85 18.54 -9.41
C VAL A 342 2.50 19.83 -8.88
N GLU A 343 2.81 20.80 -9.75
CA GLU A 343 3.39 22.08 -9.34
C GLU A 343 2.47 22.86 -8.40
N LEU A 344 1.16 22.90 -8.68
CA LEU A 344 0.17 23.54 -7.81
C LEU A 344 0.08 22.81 -6.45
N THR A 345 0.17 21.49 -6.44
CA THR A 345 0.17 20.69 -5.21
C THR A 345 1.43 20.93 -4.38
N ALA A 346 2.60 21.02 -5.00
CA ALA A 346 3.85 21.36 -4.33
C ALA A 346 3.80 22.76 -3.71
N LYS A 347 3.35 23.76 -4.48
CA LYS A 347 3.14 25.14 -3.97
C LYS A 347 2.14 25.15 -2.81
N PHE A 348 1.05 24.35 -2.88
CA PHE A 348 0.10 24.21 -1.78
C PHE A 348 0.77 23.62 -0.53
N ALA A 349 1.56 22.57 -0.66
CA ALA A 349 2.25 21.95 0.45
C ALA A 349 3.21 22.91 1.16
N GLU A 350 3.99 23.70 0.40
CA GLU A 350 4.87 24.73 0.93
C GLU A 350 4.10 25.83 1.66
N ALA A 351 3.06 26.39 1.02
CA ALA A 351 2.27 27.47 1.60
C ALA A 351 1.53 27.01 2.86
N PHE A 352 0.97 25.79 2.85
CA PHE A 352 0.28 25.22 4.00
C PHE A 352 1.24 24.95 5.17
N THR A 353 2.43 24.41 4.88
CA THR A 353 3.49 24.21 5.88
C THR A 353 3.96 25.56 6.46
N ALA A 354 4.17 26.56 5.62
CA ALA A 354 4.54 27.92 6.07
C ALA A 354 3.45 28.51 6.99
N LYS A 355 2.17 28.33 6.62
CA LYS A 355 1.05 28.83 7.41
C LYS A 355 0.88 28.09 8.75
N LYS A 356 1.13 26.80 8.78
CA LYS A 356 1.19 26.01 10.04
C LYS A 356 2.34 26.49 10.94
N ARG A 357 3.52 26.75 10.37
CA ARG A 357 4.67 27.30 11.11
C ARG A 357 4.41 28.69 11.66
N GLU A 358 3.77 29.60 10.91
CA GLU A 358 3.37 30.93 11.38
C GLU A 358 2.49 30.85 12.62
N LYS A 359 1.58 29.88 12.66
CA LYS A 359 0.67 29.62 13.80
C LYS A 359 1.26 28.75 14.89
N ASN A 360 2.48 28.26 14.71
CA ASN A 360 3.16 27.30 15.58
C ASN A 360 2.31 26.04 15.84
N VAL A 361 1.74 25.47 14.79
CA VAL A 361 0.92 24.26 14.83
C VAL A 361 1.49 23.18 13.92
N LEU A 362 1.24 21.94 14.28
CA LEU A 362 1.54 20.74 13.47
C LEU A 362 0.27 19.91 13.32
N ASP A 363 0.15 19.18 12.23
CA ASP A 363 -0.78 18.06 12.10
C ASP A 363 -0.07 16.71 12.34
N PHE A 364 -0.81 15.60 12.23
CA PHE A 364 -0.27 14.26 12.46
C PHE A 364 0.76 13.87 11.39
N MET A 365 0.52 14.22 10.12
CA MET A 365 1.47 13.96 9.03
C MET A 365 2.78 14.72 9.22
N ASP A 366 2.72 15.99 9.68
CA ASP A 366 3.94 16.74 10.03
C ASP A 366 4.76 16.01 11.08
N MET A 367 4.12 15.42 12.10
CA MET A 367 4.85 14.72 13.15
C MET A 367 5.59 13.49 12.61
N GLU A 368 4.97 12.75 11.69
CA GLU A 368 5.60 11.60 11.06
C GLU A 368 6.81 12.02 10.21
N HIS A 369 6.63 13.05 9.37
CA HIS A 369 7.72 13.58 8.53
C HIS A 369 8.86 14.18 9.34
N LEU A 370 8.57 14.96 10.38
CA LEU A 370 9.60 15.53 11.26
C LEU A 370 10.34 14.44 12.04
N ALA A 371 9.64 13.39 12.48
CA ALA A 371 10.30 12.24 13.10
C ALA A 371 11.20 11.50 12.11
N LEU A 372 10.76 11.36 10.86
CA LEU A 372 11.56 10.78 9.78
C LEU A 372 12.79 11.63 9.47
N GLU A 373 12.66 12.96 9.39
CA GLU A 373 13.77 13.92 9.21
C GLU A 373 14.82 13.81 10.33
N ILE A 374 14.36 13.58 11.57
CA ILE A 374 15.27 13.37 12.70
C ILE A 374 16.00 12.02 12.60
N LEU A 375 15.34 10.98 12.10
CA LEU A 375 15.85 9.61 12.14
C LEU A 375 16.63 9.20 10.90
N VAL A 376 16.33 9.78 9.74
CA VAL A 376 16.89 9.37 8.45
C VAL A 376 17.57 10.54 7.78
N GLN A 377 18.81 10.30 7.37
CA GLN A 377 19.56 11.18 6.46
C GLN A 377 19.53 10.56 5.06
N LYS A 378 19.15 11.34 4.06
CA LYS A 378 19.10 10.92 2.68
C LYS A 378 20.18 11.60 1.86
N GLU A 379 20.98 10.79 1.15
CA GLU A 379 21.98 11.25 0.18
C GLU A 379 21.74 10.56 -1.18
N GLY A 380 21.05 11.23 -2.09
CA GLY A 380 20.54 10.63 -3.32
C GLY A 380 19.54 9.51 -3.01
N ASP A 381 19.75 8.30 -3.51
CA ASP A 381 18.89 7.14 -3.24
C ASP A 381 19.27 6.36 -1.97
N ILE A 382 20.33 6.77 -1.28
CA ILE A 382 20.84 6.08 -0.09
C ILE A 382 20.19 6.69 1.14
N LEU A 383 19.53 5.83 1.94
CA LEU A 383 18.97 6.19 3.24
C LEU A 383 19.91 5.72 4.35
N GLU A 384 20.43 6.65 5.13
CA GLU A 384 21.27 6.34 6.27
C GLU A 384 20.61 6.74 7.60
N PRO A 385 20.75 5.93 8.65
CA PRO A 385 20.28 6.32 9.97
C PRO A 385 21.13 7.48 10.52
N THR A 386 20.49 8.49 11.06
CA THR A 386 21.15 9.59 11.77
C THR A 386 21.77 9.10 13.09
N GLN A 387 22.47 9.99 13.78
CA GLN A 387 22.97 9.68 15.12
C GLN A 387 21.81 9.39 16.08
N ALA A 388 20.70 10.15 16.02
CA ALA A 388 19.51 9.90 16.83
C ALA A 388 18.94 8.50 16.61
N ALA A 389 18.84 8.07 15.37
CA ALA A 389 18.38 6.71 15.04
C ALA A 389 19.33 5.63 15.59
N ARG A 390 20.65 5.86 15.49
CA ARG A 390 21.65 4.93 16.07
C ARG A 390 21.59 4.85 17.60
N GLU A 391 21.37 5.97 18.28
CA GLU A 391 21.16 6.00 19.73
C GLU A 391 19.88 5.23 20.12
N LEU A 392 18.78 5.43 19.39
CA LEU A 392 17.54 4.72 19.63
C LEU A 392 17.65 3.22 19.34
N SER A 393 18.40 2.83 18.29
CA SER A 393 18.66 1.41 17.97
C SER A 393 19.49 0.69 19.03
N GLN A 394 20.35 1.43 19.77
CA GLN A 394 21.07 0.89 20.93
C GLN A 394 20.22 0.84 22.19
N ARG A 395 19.24 1.73 22.28
CA ARG A 395 18.32 1.79 23.43
C ARG A 395 17.29 0.67 23.38
N TYR A 396 16.67 0.44 22.21
CA TYR A 396 15.59 -0.54 22.08
C TYR A 396 16.12 -1.87 21.55
N GLU A 397 15.86 -2.95 22.30
CA GLU A 397 16.23 -4.30 21.90
C GLU A 397 15.21 -4.90 20.92
N GLU A 398 13.96 -4.49 21.03
CA GLU A 398 12.89 -4.95 20.13
C GLU A 398 11.84 -3.86 19.93
N VAL A 399 11.36 -3.75 18.70
CA VAL A 399 10.22 -2.94 18.32
C VAL A 399 9.05 -3.88 18.03
N MET A 400 7.92 -3.66 18.70
CA MET A 400 6.71 -4.46 18.59
C MET A 400 5.56 -3.56 18.16
N VAL A 401 4.90 -3.91 17.06
CA VAL A 401 3.76 -3.13 16.53
C VAL A 401 2.52 -4.02 16.55
N ASP A 402 1.48 -3.61 17.32
CA ASP A 402 0.16 -4.22 17.29
C ASP A 402 -0.70 -3.54 16.23
N GLU A 403 -1.54 -4.30 15.52
CA GLU A 403 -2.39 -3.82 14.43
C GLU A 403 -1.58 -3.21 13.27
N TYR A 404 -0.49 -3.86 12.87
CA TYR A 404 0.40 -3.38 11.80
C TYR A 404 -0.31 -3.10 10.46
N GLN A 405 -1.44 -3.75 10.18
CA GLN A 405 -2.24 -3.51 8.98
C GLN A 405 -2.93 -2.13 8.99
N GLU A 406 -3.17 -1.53 10.15
CA GLU A 406 -3.82 -0.20 10.25
C GLU A 406 -2.87 0.94 9.81
N ASP A 407 -1.57 0.69 9.82
CA ASP A 407 -0.56 1.60 9.30
C ASP A 407 -0.65 1.79 7.77
N ARG A 408 -1.33 0.86 7.07
CA ARG A 408 -1.53 0.92 5.61
C ARG A 408 -2.80 1.63 5.17
N LYS A 409 -3.65 2.13 6.06
CA LYS A 409 -4.90 2.83 5.69
C LYS A 409 -4.69 4.15 4.97
N SER A 410 -3.49 4.70 5.01
CA SER A 410 -3.10 5.91 4.26
C SER A 410 -2.66 5.62 2.81
N VAL A 411 -2.71 4.38 2.34
CA VAL A 411 -2.17 3.97 1.02
C VAL A 411 -3.24 3.31 0.12
N VAL A 412 -4.53 3.57 0.35
CA VAL A 412 -5.60 3.13 -0.58
C VAL A 412 -6.41 4.30 -1.09
#